data_88e2cd3a5a194df23e05c607960c7d4e
#
_entry.id   88e2cd3a5a194df23e05c607960c7d4e
#
_cell.length_a   1.000
_cell.length_b   1.000
_cell.length_c   1.000
_cell.angle_alpha   90.00
_cell.angle_beta   90.00
_cell.angle_gamma   90.00
#
_symmetry.space_group_name_H-M   'P 1'
#
loop_
_entity.id
_entity.type
_entity.pdbx_description
1 polymer ?
#
loop_
_entity_poly.entity_id
_entity_poly.type
_entity_poly.pdbx_seq_one_letter_code
_entity_poly.pdbx_strand_id
1 'polypeptide(L)'
;MWIGLVGSEMCIRDRGYRMFPQPIRSGTSNALTNLGNVVTIPNNFLQGQFKDAGINSARFVINSTLGIGGIFDVASYYGLKKRDKEDYGQTFGVWGAGPGCYFVLPVLGPTTVRDSLGSVINIVGGDAWYNVTVANDTQYFSEFDYYASRVLDGIDFRAKNLESFDSLEKNSVDLYASVRSLYLQAVSYTHLTLPTN
;
A
#
# COMPACT_ATOMS: atom_id res chain seq x y z
N MET A 1 8.31 0.28 -27.12
CA MET A 1 9.27 -0.84 -27.02
C MET A 1 9.79 -1.10 -25.62
N TRP A 2 9.91 -0.12 -24.74
CA TRP A 2 10.33 -0.31 -23.33
C TRP A 2 9.26 -0.94 -22.42
N ILE A 3 7.99 -0.71 -22.70
CA ILE A 3 6.86 -1.24 -21.90
C ILE A 3 6.76 -2.78 -22.01
N GLY A 4 7.13 -3.36 -23.16
CA GLY A 4 7.07 -4.81 -23.34
C GLY A 4 8.14 -5.60 -22.56
N LEU A 5 9.33 -5.05 -22.38
CA LEU A 5 10.41 -5.70 -21.60
C LEU A 5 10.09 -5.70 -20.09
N VAL A 6 9.59 -4.58 -19.57
CA VAL A 6 9.15 -4.47 -18.18
C VAL A 6 7.95 -5.39 -17.92
N GLY A 7 7.06 -5.57 -18.89
CA GLY A 7 5.89 -6.45 -18.76
C GLY A 7 6.26 -7.93 -18.65
N SER A 8 7.21 -8.42 -19.46
CA SER A 8 7.57 -9.85 -19.50
C SER A 8 8.34 -10.29 -18.24
N GLU A 9 9.28 -9.50 -17.75
CA GLU A 9 10.02 -9.82 -16.52
C GLU A 9 9.12 -9.75 -15.27
N MET A 10 8.19 -8.81 -15.25
CA MET A 10 7.17 -8.73 -14.19
C MET A 10 6.24 -9.95 -14.18
N CYS A 11 5.82 -10.45 -15.34
CA CYS A 11 4.97 -11.65 -15.42
C CYS A 11 5.64 -12.91 -14.86
N ILE A 12 6.95 -13.09 -15.07
CA ILE A 12 7.70 -14.24 -14.55
C ILE A 12 7.74 -14.20 -13.02
N ARG A 13 8.01 -13.06 -12.44
CA ARG A 13 8.08 -12.85 -10.99
C ARG A 13 6.71 -13.04 -10.33
N ASP A 14 5.66 -12.48 -10.92
CA ASP A 14 4.31 -12.55 -10.36
C ASP A 14 3.74 -13.98 -10.43
N ARG A 15 4.03 -14.72 -11.49
CA ARG A 15 3.72 -16.16 -11.60
C ARG A 15 4.49 -16.99 -10.59
N GLY A 16 5.76 -16.67 -10.35
CA GLY A 16 6.59 -17.33 -9.32
C GLY A 16 5.98 -17.17 -7.92
N TYR A 17 5.52 -15.96 -7.56
CA TYR A 17 4.83 -15.75 -6.28
C TYR A 17 3.51 -16.52 -6.15
N ARG A 18 2.76 -16.65 -7.24
CA ARG A 18 1.50 -17.43 -7.27
C ARG A 18 1.72 -18.95 -7.14
N MET A 19 2.95 -19.46 -7.34
CA MET A 19 3.28 -20.88 -7.11
C MET A 19 3.31 -21.25 -5.62
N PHE A 20 3.51 -20.26 -4.71
CA PHE A 20 3.43 -20.53 -3.29
C PHE A 20 2.01 -20.88 -2.85
N PRO A 21 1.86 -21.85 -1.93
CA PRO A 21 0.56 -22.23 -1.37
C PRO A 21 -0.20 -21.03 -0.83
N GLN A 22 -1.52 -21.04 -1.01
CA GLN A 22 -2.39 -19.94 -0.58
C GLN A 22 -2.22 -19.53 0.89
N PRO A 23 -2.03 -20.44 1.86
CA PRO A 23 -1.81 -20.05 3.26
C PRO A 23 -0.56 -19.21 3.47
N ILE A 24 0.54 -19.51 2.75
CA ILE A 24 1.79 -18.73 2.83
C ILE A 24 1.56 -17.32 2.27
N ARG A 25 0.95 -17.21 1.10
CA ARG A 25 0.63 -15.91 0.50
C ARG A 25 -0.30 -15.08 1.38
N SER A 26 -1.32 -15.71 1.95
CA SER A 26 -2.24 -15.03 2.87
C SER A 26 -1.54 -14.56 4.14
N GLY A 27 -0.68 -15.38 4.72
CA GLY A 27 0.10 -15.02 5.90
C GLY A 27 1.05 -13.85 5.62
N THR A 28 1.80 -13.92 4.51
CA THR A 28 2.68 -12.81 4.09
C THR A 28 1.90 -11.52 3.87
N SER A 29 0.77 -11.60 3.16
CA SER A 29 -0.09 -10.44 2.91
C SER A 29 -0.67 -9.84 4.19
N ASN A 30 -1.07 -10.66 5.16
CA ASN A 30 -1.56 -10.19 6.44
C ASN A 30 -0.46 -9.50 7.25
N ALA A 31 0.75 -10.07 7.30
CA ALA A 31 1.90 -9.49 7.96
C ALA A 31 2.29 -8.14 7.35
N LEU A 32 2.36 -8.05 6.01
CA LEU A 32 2.64 -6.80 5.30
C LEU A 32 1.54 -5.74 5.54
N THR A 33 0.27 -6.16 5.58
CA THR A 33 -0.84 -5.27 5.91
C THR A 33 -0.74 -4.76 7.35
N ASN A 34 -0.34 -5.63 8.28
CA ASN A 34 -0.16 -5.26 9.68
C ASN A 34 0.99 -4.25 9.84
N LEU A 35 2.11 -4.46 9.14
CA LEU A 35 3.22 -3.50 9.09
C LEU A 35 2.78 -2.17 8.47
N GLY A 36 1.96 -2.20 7.41
CA GLY A 36 1.40 -1.01 6.77
C GLY A 36 0.55 -0.16 7.71
N ASN A 37 -0.08 -0.76 8.74
CA ASN A 37 -0.85 -0.02 9.74
C ASN A 37 0.01 0.98 10.52
N VAL A 38 1.31 0.75 10.68
CA VAL A 38 2.23 1.69 11.34
C VAL A 38 2.28 3.04 10.63
N VAL A 39 2.11 3.06 9.30
CA VAL A 39 2.01 4.28 8.48
C VAL A 39 0.56 4.78 8.42
N THR A 40 -0.40 3.87 8.30
CA THR A 40 -1.81 4.22 8.17
C THR A 40 -2.37 4.90 9.42
N ILE A 41 -2.00 4.44 10.63
CA ILE A 41 -2.51 4.99 11.89
C ILE A 41 -2.21 6.49 12.05
N PRO A 42 -0.95 6.95 11.93
CA PRO A 42 -0.64 8.39 12.00
C PRO A 42 -1.40 9.19 10.93
N ASN A 43 -1.52 8.66 9.71
CA ASN A 43 -2.25 9.34 8.64
C ASN A 43 -3.75 9.46 8.94
N ASN A 44 -4.39 8.44 9.50
CA ASN A 44 -5.77 8.54 9.98
C ASN A 44 -5.93 9.66 11.03
N PHE A 45 -4.97 9.80 11.96
CA PHE A 45 -4.99 10.90 12.93
C PHE A 45 -4.86 12.27 12.25
N LEU A 46 -3.92 12.41 11.31
CA LEU A 46 -3.70 13.66 10.57
C LEU A 46 -4.89 14.05 9.69
N GLN A 47 -5.67 13.08 9.24
CA GLN A 47 -6.91 13.27 8.46
C GLN A 47 -8.14 13.50 9.35
N GLY A 48 -8.03 13.40 10.68
CA GLY A 48 -9.15 13.53 11.62
C GLY A 48 -10.05 12.28 11.70
N GLN A 49 -9.63 11.17 11.12
CA GLN A 49 -10.37 9.89 11.12
C GLN A 49 -10.10 9.09 12.39
N PHE A 50 -10.45 9.64 13.55
CA PHE A 50 -10.11 9.05 14.87
C PHE A 50 -10.71 7.66 15.08
N LYS A 51 -11.88 7.38 14.52
CA LYS A 51 -12.52 6.06 14.60
C LYS A 51 -11.68 5.00 13.87
N ASP A 52 -11.24 5.32 12.67
CA ASP A 52 -10.45 4.39 11.84
C ASP A 52 -9.03 4.25 12.38
N ALA A 53 -8.45 5.33 12.92
CA ALA A 53 -7.21 5.29 13.68
C ALA A 53 -7.30 4.32 14.87
N GLY A 54 -8.37 4.39 15.65
CA GLY A 54 -8.61 3.50 16.79
C GLY A 54 -8.78 2.03 16.37
N ILE A 55 -9.55 1.78 15.31
CA ILE A 55 -9.73 0.42 14.77
C ILE A 55 -8.40 -0.14 14.25
N ASN A 56 -7.65 0.62 13.47
CA ASN A 56 -6.35 0.20 12.93
C ASN A 56 -5.32 -0.03 14.04
N SER A 57 -5.31 0.79 15.11
CA SER A 57 -4.47 0.60 16.29
C SER A 57 -4.81 -0.71 17.02
N ALA A 58 -6.08 -0.97 17.26
CA ALA A 58 -6.53 -2.21 17.90
C ALA A 58 -6.17 -3.43 17.04
N ARG A 59 -6.38 -3.36 15.73
CA ARG A 59 -5.99 -4.41 14.79
C ARG A 59 -4.49 -4.67 14.81
N PHE A 60 -3.69 -3.61 14.79
CA PHE A 60 -2.23 -3.71 14.85
C PHE A 60 -1.79 -4.45 16.12
N VAL A 61 -2.28 -4.07 17.30
CA VAL A 61 -1.92 -4.70 18.57
C VAL A 61 -2.36 -6.16 18.61
N ILE A 62 -3.61 -6.46 18.26
CA ILE A 62 -4.16 -7.82 18.29
C ILE A 62 -3.41 -8.73 17.30
N ASN A 63 -3.20 -8.29 16.08
CA ASN A 63 -2.53 -9.10 15.06
C ASN A 63 -1.03 -9.25 15.35
N SER A 64 -0.38 -8.26 15.95
CA SER A 64 1.03 -8.37 16.33
C SER A 64 1.26 -9.31 17.52
N THR A 65 0.33 -9.33 18.49
CA THR A 65 0.44 -10.16 19.69
C THR A 65 -0.14 -11.55 19.50
N LEU A 66 -1.44 -11.65 19.19
CA LEU A 66 -2.14 -12.92 19.06
C LEU A 66 -1.99 -13.54 17.66
N GLY A 67 -1.74 -12.70 16.63
CA GLY A 67 -1.58 -13.12 15.24
C GLY A 67 -0.14 -13.43 14.82
N ILE A 68 0.78 -13.59 15.78
CA ILE A 68 2.20 -13.91 15.53
C ILE A 68 2.80 -12.91 14.52
N GLY A 69 2.96 -11.65 14.94
CA GLY A 69 3.51 -10.59 14.08
C GLY A 69 2.61 -10.17 12.91
N GLY A 70 1.32 -10.57 12.94
CA GLY A 70 0.35 -10.22 11.89
C GLY A 70 0.18 -11.27 10.79
N ILE A 71 0.82 -12.44 10.89
CA ILE A 71 0.63 -13.56 9.94
C ILE A 71 -0.84 -14.00 9.94
N PHE A 72 -1.46 -14.06 11.11
CA PHE A 72 -2.88 -14.38 11.26
C PHE A 72 -3.69 -13.11 11.53
N ASP A 73 -4.76 -12.90 10.75
CA ASP A 73 -5.68 -11.77 10.95
C ASP A 73 -6.71 -12.08 12.05
N VAL A 74 -6.24 -12.15 13.28
CA VAL A 74 -7.06 -12.47 14.47
C VAL A 74 -8.06 -11.35 14.75
N ALA A 75 -7.71 -10.09 14.48
CA ALA A 75 -8.57 -8.94 14.70
C ALA A 75 -9.90 -9.04 13.91
N SER A 76 -9.88 -9.66 12.74
CA SER A 76 -11.11 -9.88 11.97
C SER A 76 -12.08 -10.84 12.65
N TYR A 77 -11.60 -11.82 13.41
CA TYR A 77 -12.46 -12.72 14.22
C TYR A 77 -13.16 -11.98 15.37
N TYR A 78 -12.56 -10.90 15.88
CA TYR A 78 -13.18 -10.03 16.87
C TYR A 78 -14.11 -8.96 16.27
N GLY A 79 -14.41 -9.05 14.96
CA GLY A 79 -15.32 -8.14 14.29
C GLY A 79 -14.71 -6.80 13.89
N LEU A 80 -13.40 -6.63 14.05
CA LEU A 80 -12.70 -5.43 13.59
C LEU A 80 -12.43 -5.54 12.09
N LYS A 81 -13.28 -4.91 11.27
CA LYS A 81 -13.14 -4.92 9.81
C LYS A 81 -11.86 -4.22 9.36
N LYS A 82 -11.25 -4.74 8.28
CA LYS A 82 -10.16 -4.05 7.58
C LYS A 82 -10.62 -2.67 7.15
N ARG A 83 -9.74 -1.68 7.31
CA ARG A 83 -9.87 -0.33 6.79
C ARG A 83 -8.91 -0.13 5.63
N ASP A 84 -9.18 0.88 4.81
CA ASP A 84 -8.32 1.23 3.71
C ASP A 84 -6.95 1.71 4.23
N LYS A 85 -5.92 1.48 3.43
CA LYS A 85 -4.57 1.98 3.73
C LYS A 85 -4.55 3.48 3.46
N GLU A 86 -4.01 4.23 4.41
CA GLU A 86 -3.82 5.68 4.29
C GLU A 86 -2.35 6.02 4.21
N ASP A 87 -2.03 7.03 3.42
CA ASP A 87 -0.68 7.54 3.22
C ASP A 87 -0.62 9.08 3.26
N TYR A 88 0.58 9.64 3.20
CA TYR A 88 0.76 11.10 3.24
C TYR A 88 0.21 11.79 1.98
N GLY A 89 0.21 11.14 0.81
CA GLY A 89 -0.40 11.70 -0.39
C GLY A 89 -1.90 11.90 -0.21
N GLN A 90 -2.58 10.92 0.37
CA GLN A 90 -4.00 11.02 0.71
C GLN A 90 -4.24 12.08 1.78
N THR A 91 -3.41 12.14 2.82
CA THR A 91 -3.48 13.18 3.85
C THR A 91 -3.40 14.58 3.28
N PHE A 92 -2.47 14.83 2.35
CA PHE A 92 -2.40 16.12 1.63
C PHE A 92 -3.64 16.40 0.80
N GLY A 93 -4.24 15.36 0.22
CA GLY A 93 -5.50 15.48 -0.50
C GLY A 93 -6.64 15.94 0.41
N VAL A 94 -6.77 15.35 1.60
CA VAL A 94 -7.76 15.76 2.61
C VAL A 94 -7.54 17.21 3.04
N TRP A 95 -6.28 17.66 3.11
CA TRP A 95 -5.94 19.06 3.41
C TRP A 95 -6.14 20.01 2.23
N GLY A 96 -6.66 19.52 1.10
CA GLY A 96 -7.01 20.34 -0.08
C GLY A 96 -5.92 20.46 -1.13
N ALA A 97 -4.82 19.71 -1.00
CA ALA A 97 -3.81 19.68 -2.06
C ALA A 97 -4.33 18.91 -3.28
N GLY A 98 -4.40 19.58 -4.44
CA GLY A 98 -4.74 18.91 -5.69
C GLY A 98 -3.72 17.85 -6.10
N PRO A 99 -4.09 16.89 -6.95
CA PRO A 99 -3.20 15.80 -7.37
C PRO A 99 -1.98 16.32 -8.16
N GLY A 100 -2.10 17.46 -8.83
CA GLY A 100 -1.08 18.00 -9.74
C GLY A 100 -0.98 17.18 -11.04
N CYS A 101 0.21 17.18 -11.65
CA CYS A 101 0.44 16.44 -12.88
C CYS A 101 0.50 14.94 -12.61
N TYR A 102 -0.12 14.17 -13.50
CA TYR A 102 0.00 12.71 -13.54
C TYR A 102 1.22 12.34 -14.39
N PHE A 103 2.00 11.38 -13.92
CA PHE A 103 3.12 10.80 -14.65
C PHE A 103 3.34 9.34 -14.23
N VAL A 104 4.14 8.63 -15.00
CA VAL A 104 4.47 7.22 -14.73
C VAL A 104 5.96 7.13 -14.45
N LEU A 105 6.30 6.73 -13.23
CA LEU A 105 7.68 6.47 -12.84
C LEU A 105 8.09 5.05 -13.28
N PRO A 106 9.31 4.88 -13.83
CA PRO A 106 9.84 3.55 -14.06
C PRO A 106 9.91 2.80 -12.72
N VAL A 107 9.55 1.53 -12.70
CA VAL A 107 9.50 0.63 -11.53
C VAL A 107 8.36 0.94 -10.55
N LEU A 108 8.09 2.19 -10.20
CA LEU A 108 7.07 2.59 -9.22
C LEU A 108 5.66 2.68 -9.82
N GLY A 109 5.55 2.89 -11.14
CA GLY A 109 4.27 2.92 -11.84
C GLY A 109 3.60 4.31 -11.86
N PRO A 110 2.26 4.32 -12.05
CA PRO A 110 1.48 5.56 -12.16
C PRO A 110 1.43 6.31 -10.82
N THR A 111 1.60 7.63 -10.88
CA THR A 111 1.59 8.49 -9.69
C THR A 111 1.21 9.93 -10.07
N THR A 112 0.97 10.76 -9.05
CA THR A 112 0.80 12.21 -9.19
C THR A 112 1.90 12.95 -8.42
N VAL A 113 2.06 14.24 -8.66
CA VAL A 113 3.02 15.07 -7.91
C VAL A 113 2.76 14.98 -6.41
N ARG A 114 1.51 15.07 -6.01
CA ARG A 114 1.10 14.99 -4.60
C ARG A 114 1.48 13.63 -3.97
N ASP A 115 1.14 12.53 -4.64
CA ASP A 115 1.39 11.18 -4.11
C ASP A 115 2.88 10.85 -4.13
N SER A 116 3.63 11.39 -5.10
CA SER A 116 5.10 11.32 -5.12
C SER A 116 5.73 12.06 -3.94
N LEU A 117 5.24 13.24 -3.60
CA LEU A 117 5.69 13.96 -2.40
C LEU A 117 5.39 13.18 -1.13
N GLY A 118 4.20 12.56 -1.03
CA GLY A 118 3.85 11.67 0.06
C GLY A 118 4.81 10.48 0.18
N SER A 119 5.19 9.89 -0.95
CA SER A 119 6.17 8.80 -1.00
C SER A 119 7.58 9.25 -0.59
N VAL A 120 7.99 10.45 -1.01
CA VAL A 120 9.29 11.03 -0.59
C VAL A 120 9.33 11.25 0.92
N ILE A 121 8.25 11.75 1.52
CA ILE A 121 8.16 11.93 2.97
C ILE A 121 8.31 10.58 3.70
N ASN A 122 7.68 9.53 3.21
CA ASN A 122 7.87 8.19 3.75
C ASN A 122 9.35 7.78 3.73
N ILE A 123 10.06 8.02 2.62
CA ILE A 123 11.46 7.63 2.45
C ILE A 123 12.39 8.48 3.33
N VAL A 124 12.13 9.79 3.47
CA VAL A 124 13.02 10.75 4.16
C VAL A 124 12.84 10.74 5.69
N GLY A 125 12.00 9.87 6.22
CA GLY A 125 11.85 9.72 7.68
C GLY A 125 10.43 9.83 8.19
N GLY A 126 9.43 9.96 7.30
CA GLY A 126 8.00 9.91 7.66
C GLY A 126 7.50 8.49 7.92
N ASP A 127 8.29 7.48 7.58
CA ASP A 127 7.91 6.10 7.84
C ASP A 127 8.18 5.73 9.30
N ALA A 128 7.09 5.66 10.07
CA ALA A 128 7.17 5.29 11.48
C ALA A 128 7.77 3.89 11.69
N TRP A 129 7.57 2.97 10.73
CA TRP A 129 8.18 1.65 10.77
C TRP A 129 9.71 1.74 10.68
N TYR A 130 10.24 2.50 9.70
CA TYR A 130 11.67 2.72 9.55
C TYR A 130 12.28 3.38 10.79
N ASN A 131 11.61 4.42 11.29
CA ASN A 131 12.11 5.17 12.45
C ASN A 131 12.15 4.36 13.74
N VAL A 132 11.17 3.49 13.97
CA VAL A 132 11.10 2.68 15.20
C VAL A 132 12.03 1.47 15.15
N THR A 133 12.27 0.89 13.97
CA THR A 133 12.96 -0.40 13.86
C THR A 133 14.38 -0.31 13.30
N VAL A 134 14.68 0.69 12.48
CA VAL A 134 15.96 0.84 11.79
C VAL A 134 16.76 2.05 12.28
N ALA A 135 16.09 3.20 12.43
CA ALA A 135 16.76 4.47 12.72
C ALA A 135 17.13 4.69 14.20
N ASN A 136 16.47 4.03 15.13
CA ASN A 136 16.63 4.26 16.58
C ASN A 136 17.57 3.26 17.27
N ASP A 137 18.75 3.02 16.79
CA ASP A 137 19.79 2.15 17.41
C ASP A 137 19.28 0.81 18.02
N THR A 138 18.00 0.54 17.88
CA THR A 138 17.36 -0.70 18.35
C THR A 138 17.68 -1.88 17.45
N GLN A 139 18.13 -1.64 16.23
CA GLN A 139 18.68 -2.55 15.21
C GLN A 139 18.10 -3.98 15.18
N TYR A 140 16.79 -4.11 15.48
CA TYR A 140 16.11 -5.40 15.33
C TYR A 140 15.96 -5.81 13.86
N PHE A 141 15.95 -4.83 12.95
CA PHE A 141 15.84 -5.03 11.51
C PHE A 141 16.88 -4.19 10.78
N SER A 142 17.40 -4.74 9.67
CA SER A 142 18.33 -4.03 8.80
C SER A 142 17.57 -3.17 7.78
N GLU A 143 18.27 -2.20 7.18
CA GLU A 143 17.70 -1.46 6.03
C GLU A 143 17.26 -2.41 4.91
N PHE A 144 17.96 -3.51 4.72
CA PHE A 144 17.59 -4.53 3.74
C PHE A 144 16.22 -5.12 4.03
N ASP A 145 15.89 -5.44 5.29
CA ASP A 145 14.60 -6.01 5.68
C ASP A 145 13.46 -5.01 5.41
N TYR A 146 13.72 -3.73 5.64
CA TYR A 146 12.79 -2.67 5.33
C TYR A 146 12.48 -2.61 3.83
N TYR A 147 13.52 -2.50 2.98
CA TYR A 147 13.31 -2.43 1.53
C TYR A 147 12.74 -3.73 0.97
N ALA A 148 13.15 -4.89 1.50
CA ALA A 148 12.60 -6.18 1.12
C ALA A 148 11.09 -6.26 1.43
N SER A 149 10.64 -5.76 2.58
CA SER A 149 9.21 -5.72 2.92
C SER A 149 8.40 -4.85 1.95
N ARG A 150 8.96 -3.71 1.51
CA ARG A 150 8.31 -2.81 0.53
C ARG A 150 8.20 -3.45 -0.86
N VAL A 151 9.25 -4.12 -1.30
CA VAL A 151 9.25 -4.87 -2.56
C VAL A 151 8.23 -6.01 -2.51
N LEU A 152 8.17 -6.74 -1.40
CA LEU A 152 7.20 -7.82 -1.20
C LEU A 152 5.75 -7.31 -1.17
N ASP A 153 5.46 -6.17 -0.54
CA ASP A 153 4.12 -5.55 -0.57
C ASP A 153 3.70 -5.21 -2.01
N GLY A 154 4.62 -4.65 -2.80
CA GLY A 154 4.37 -4.38 -4.21
C GLY A 154 4.11 -5.64 -5.05
N ILE A 155 4.86 -6.73 -4.81
CA ILE A 155 4.65 -8.02 -5.49
C ILE A 155 3.31 -8.63 -5.10
N ASP A 156 2.96 -8.63 -3.81
CA ASP A 156 1.69 -9.15 -3.30
C ASP A 156 0.49 -8.38 -3.88
N PHE A 157 0.57 -7.03 -3.88
CA PHE A 157 -0.46 -6.18 -4.49
C PHE A 157 -0.67 -6.52 -5.96
N ARG A 158 0.41 -6.63 -6.73
CA ARG A 158 0.34 -6.95 -8.15
C ARG A 158 -0.20 -8.35 -8.40
N ALA A 159 0.26 -9.34 -7.62
CA ALA A 159 -0.20 -10.72 -7.76
C ALA A 159 -1.70 -10.88 -7.47
N LYS A 160 -2.25 -10.09 -6.54
CA LYS A 160 -3.69 -10.05 -6.26
C LYS A 160 -4.51 -9.44 -7.39
N ASN A 161 -3.95 -8.46 -8.08
CA ASN A 161 -4.64 -7.70 -9.12
C ASN A 161 -4.22 -8.11 -10.55
N LEU A 162 -3.49 -9.21 -10.72
CA LEU A 162 -2.92 -9.62 -12.00
C LEU A 162 -3.97 -9.75 -13.10
N GLU A 163 -5.10 -10.39 -12.81
CA GLU A 163 -6.19 -10.58 -13.78
C GLU A 163 -6.83 -9.25 -14.21
N SER A 164 -6.91 -8.29 -13.27
CA SER A 164 -7.41 -6.95 -13.56
C SER A 164 -6.44 -6.19 -14.48
N PHE A 165 -5.13 -6.29 -14.24
CA PHE A 165 -4.12 -5.68 -15.09
C PHE A 165 -4.07 -6.31 -16.47
N ASP A 166 -4.12 -7.65 -16.58
CA ASP A 166 -4.15 -8.36 -17.85
C ASP A 166 -5.41 -8.03 -18.66
N SER A 167 -6.56 -7.92 -17.98
CA SER A 167 -7.82 -7.51 -18.60
C SER A 167 -7.75 -6.07 -19.12
N LEU A 168 -7.16 -5.18 -18.35
CA LEU A 168 -6.98 -3.78 -18.74
C LEU A 168 -6.07 -3.67 -19.97
N GLU A 169 -4.95 -4.40 -19.99
CA GLU A 169 -4.01 -4.41 -21.11
C GLU A 169 -4.65 -4.93 -22.38
N LYS A 170 -5.42 -6.01 -22.30
CA LYS A 170 -6.06 -6.64 -23.47
C LYS A 170 -7.23 -5.84 -24.04
N ASN A 171 -7.99 -5.16 -23.18
CA ASN A 171 -9.24 -4.50 -23.57
C ASN A 171 -9.09 -2.99 -23.80
N SER A 172 -7.94 -2.40 -23.49
CA SER A 172 -7.72 -0.96 -23.66
C SER A 172 -7.20 -0.66 -25.07
N VAL A 173 -7.84 0.29 -25.75
CA VAL A 173 -7.35 0.86 -27.00
C VAL A 173 -6.11 1.71 -26.73
N ASP A 174 -6.12 2.46 -25.63
CA ASP A 174 -4.98 3.23 -25.10
C ASP A 174 -4.80 2.89 -23.62
N LEU A 175 -3.78 2.10 -23.32
CA LEU A 175 -3.48 1.65 -21.97
C LEU A 175 -3.12 2.83 -21.06
N TYR A 176 -2.37 3.81 -21.56
CA TYR A 176 -1.98 4.98 -20.75
C TYR A 176 -3.20 5.80 -20.35
N ALA A 177 -4.09 6.10 -21.30
CA ALA A 177 -5.31 6.85 -21.01
C ALA A 177 -6.23 6.11 -20.03
N SER A 178 -6.34 4.79 -20.17
CA SER A 178 -7.15 3.93 -19.31
C SER A 178 -6.60 3.89 -17.88
N VAL A 179 -5.30 3.64 -17.71
CA VAL A 179 -4.63 3.61 -16.40
C VAL A 179 -4.69 4.98 -15.74
N ARG A 180 -4.44 6.05 -16.49
CA ARG A 180 -4.55 7.43 -15.99
C ARG A 180 -5.95 7.74 -15.48
N SER A 181 -6.97 7.39 -16.24
CA SER A 181 -8.38 7.62 -15.88
C SER A 181 -8.75 6.87 -14.60
N LEU A 182 -8.42 5.58 -14.49
CA LEU A 182 -8.67 4.78 -13.32
C LEU A 182 -7.93 5.29 -12.10
N TYR A 183 -6.66 5.67 -12.24
CA TYR A 183 -5.86 6.21 -11.16
C TYR A 183 -6.48 7.51 -10.60
N LEU A 184 -6.79 8.46 -11.49
CA LEU A 184 -7.38 9.74 -11.08
C LEU A 184 -8.79 9.58 -10.47
N GLN A 185 -9.58 8.61 -10.95
CA GLN A 185 -10.86 8.27 -10.35
C GLN A 185 -10.67 7.69 -8.94
N ALA A 186 -9.77 6.73 -8.76
CA ALA A 186 -9.47 6.14 -7.45
C ALA A 186 -9.01 7.22 -6.46
N VAL A 187 -8.09 8.08 -6.88
CA VAL A 187 -7.60 9.21 -6.07
C VAL A 187 -8.71 10.20 -5.71
N SER A 188 -9.63 10.48 -6.64
CA SER A 188 -10.78 11.34 -6.38
C SER A 188 -11.77 10.69 -5.42
N TYR A 189 -12.01 9.38 -5.57
CA TYR A 189 -12.99 8.66 -4.76
C TYR A 189 -12.57 8.57 -3.28
N THR A 190 -11.30 8.35 -3.00
CA THR A 190 -10.77 8.33 -1.62
C THR A 190 -10.97 9.64 -0.87
N HIS A 191 -11.11 10.78 -1.59
CA HIS A 191 -11.36 12.09 -0.99
C HIS A 191 -12.84 12.46 -0.87
N LEU A 192 -13.72 11.83 -1.67
CA LEU A 192 -15.16 12.11 -1.64
C LEU A 192 -15.90 11.29 -0.58
N THR A 193 -15.30 10.24 -0.06
CA THR A 193 -15.87 9.38 0.99
C THR A 193 -15.59 9.88 2.41
N LEU A 194 -15.36 11.19 2.60
CA LEU A 194 -15.46 11.77 3.94
C LEU A 194 -16.88 11.52 4.44
N PRO A 195 -17.06 10.90 5.62
CA PRO A 195 -18.38 10.72 6.18
C PRO A 195 -19.00 12.09 6.38
N THR A 196 -19.92 12.45 5.51
CA THR A 196 -20.92 13.47 5.84
C THR A 196 -21.73 12.89 6.99
N ASN A 197 -21.59 13.51 8.15
CA ASN A 197 -22.36 13.22 9.35
C ASN A 197 -23.86 13.12 9.08
#